data_8948a56dadf6caa65fe78e5e258c4b47
#
_entry.id   8948a56dadf6caa65fe78e5e258c4b47
#
_cell.length_a   1.000
_cell.length_b   1.000
_cell.length_c   1.000
_cell.angle_alpha   90.00
_cell.angle_beta   90.00
_cell.angle_gamma   90.00
#
_symmetry.space_group_name_H-M   'P 1'
#
loop_
_entity.id
_entity.type
_entity.pdbx_description
1 polymer ?
#
loop_
_entity_poly.entity_id
_entity_poly.type
_entity_poly.pdbx_seq_one_letter_code
_entity_poly.pdbx_strand_id
1 'polypeptide(L)'
;MLACPYCYNQFAEKDICFRCTGRPGPEGEECRPVRDENLVRWLGISTPLPPCFDADGRRFTARCPHCHGESPYRVCPSCHSRLPVDFGKVDSRLIAMIGAKQSGKTVFMTVLIHELMHRVGRDLDLAIMGSDEATIKSFDTDFDARLYRDHALPEGVRAAARLRQPLVFDLALRTQRRLASPRARRTILSFFDTAGEDLNSTDSVELNARYLSSAHAIILLLDPLQMPGARAQALTGTVLPDPGQPGFDSPYNVLTRVTHLLRTPRPGRSRRPPVPRDRSSPRIQTPMAVAFAKLDSLDHTFPRDSPLLRHSKPQRQFDTQDSMAVHHQVQALLDEWDGPQIDQLMQHNYARFRYFGLSALGTLPTSANTVGHIQPHRVHDPFLWLLSEFGIISATRG
;
A
#
# COMPACT_ATOMS: atom_id res chain seq x y z
N MET A 1 -16.34 9.41 6.99
CA MET A 1 -15.00 10.02 7.21
C MET A 1 -14.12 9.59 6.06
N LEU A 2 -13.45 10.54 5.42
CA LEU A 2 -12.45 10.32 4.37
C LEU A 2 -11.06 10.29 5.01
N ALA A 3 -10.12 9.52 4.47
CA ALA A 3 -8.72 9.55 4.87
C ALA A 3 -7.89 10.14 3.75
N CYS A 4 -7.09 11.15 4.02
CA CYS A 4 -6.20 11.74 3.03
C CYS A 4 -5.21 10.70 2.52
N PRO A 5 -5.05 10.52 1.21
CA PRO A 5 -4.10 9.54 0.68
C PRO A 5 -2.63 9.93 0.87
N TYR A 6 -2.34 11.17 1.33
CA TYR A 6 -0.98 11.69 1.50
C TYR A 6 -0.55 11.78 2.97
N CYS A 7 -1.36 12.36 3.86
CA CYS A 7 -1.01 12.53 5.28
C CYS A 7 -1.82 11.63 6.23
N TYR A 8 -2.75 10.85 5.71
CA TYR A 8 -3.59 9.89 6.43
C TYR A 8 -4.51 10.47 7.50
N ASN A 9 -4.58 11.79 7.63
CA ASN A 9 -5.56 12.44 8.49
C ASN A 9 -6.98 12.17 8.00
N GLN A 10 -7.90 11.97 8.94
CA GLN A 10 -9.31 11.73 8.67
C GLN A 10 -10.10 13.03 8.83
N PHE A 11 -11.00 13.30 7.88
CA PHE A 11 -11.87 14.49 7.86
C PHE A 11 -13.20 14.17 7.18
N ALA A 12 -14.18 15.05 7.33
CA ALA A 12 -15.43 14.95 6.60
C ALA A 12 -15.29 15.60 5.21
N GLU A 13 -16.09 15.17 4.24
CA GLU A 13 -16.01 15.70 2.87
C GLU A 13 -16.21 17.23 2.83
N LYS A 14 -17.08 17.75 3.69
CA LYS A 14 -17.34 19.20 3.80
C LYS A 14 -16.11 20.02 4.20
N ASP A 15 -15.14 19.39 4.89
CA ASP A 15 -13.95 20.03 5.43
C ASP A 15 -12.79 20.11 4.40
N ILE A 16 -12.99 19.58 3.17
CA ILE A 16 -12.03 19.72 2.08
C ILE A 16 -11.89 21.19 1.73
N CYS A 17 -10.65 21.70 1.73
CA CYS A 17 -10.30 23.06 1.35
C CYS A 17 -10.03 23.18 -0.15
N PHE A 18 -9.84 24.40 -0.62
CA PHE A 18 -9.47 24.69 -2.00
C PHE A 18 -8.18 25.49 -2.05
N ARG A 19 -7.43 25.33 -3.14
CA ARG A 19 -6.25 26.16 -3.44
C ARG A 19 -6.59 27.09 -4.59
N CYS A 20 -6.25 28.37 -4.45
CA CYS A 20 -6.43 29.34 -5.52
C CYS A 20 -5.68 28.92 -6.79
N THR A 21 -6.19 29.28 -7.95
CA THR A 21 -5.51 29.00 -9.23
C THR A 21 -4.28 29.88 -9.46
N GLY A 22 -4.17 31.00 -8.74
CA GLY A 22 -3.13 32.02 -8.97
C GLY A 22 -3.32 32.84 -10.27
N ARG A 23 -4.45 32.64 -10.95
CA ARG A 23 -4.79 33.43 -12.15
C ARG A 23 -5.57 34.68 -11.75
N PRO A 24 -5.48 35.77 -12.56
CA PRO A 24 -6.30 36.96 -12.33
C PRO A 24 -7.76 36.60 -12.18
N GLY A 25 -8.37 37.12 -11.13
CA GLY A 25 -9.81 37.04 -10.91
C GLY A 25 -10.61 37.95 -11.83
N PRO A 26 -11.95 37.97 -11.71
CA PRO A 26 -12.82 38.82 -12.56
C PRO A 26 -12.51 40.33 -12.49
N GLU A 27 -11.97 40.79 -11.37
CA GLU A 27 -11.60 42.18 -11.11
C GLU A 27 -10.13 42.49 -11.34
N GLY A 28 -9.34 41.49 -11.88
CA GLY A 28 -7.95 41.64 -12.18
C GLY A 28 -7.01 41.40 -10.97
N GLU A 29 -7.53 41.10 -9.79
CA GLU A 29 -6.75 40.77 -8.61
C GLU A 29 -6.13 39.37 -8.71
N GLU A 30 -4.89 39.22 -8.26
CA GLU A 30 -4.13 37.96 -8.24
C GLU A 30 -3.74 37.56 -6.83
N CYS A 31 -3.83 36.26 -6.54
CA CYS A 31 -3.24 35.68 -5.34
C CYS A 31 -1.77 35.31 -5.59
N ARG A 32 -0.84 36.00 -4.93
CA ARG A 32 0.58 35.69 -5.04
C ARG A 32 0.91 34.34 -4.40
N PRO A 33 1.82 33.54 -5.01
CA PRO A 33 2.30 32.32 -4.38
C PRO A 33 2.97 32.60 -3.03
N VAL A 34 2.65 31.75 -2.04
CA VAL A 34 3.20 31.81 -0.68
C VAL A 34 3.77 30.43 -0.31
N ARG A 35 4.72 30.42 0.63
CA ARG A 35 5.20 29.19 1.21
C ARG A 35 4.10 28.58 2.08
N ASP A 36 3.74 27.33 1.81
CA ASP A 36 2.68 26.61 2.53
C ASP A 36 3.32 25.72 3.61
N GLU A 37 3.26 26.15 4.86
CA GLU A 37 3.91 25.45 5.99
C GLU A 37 3.33 24.03 6.22
N ASN A 38 2.06 23.79 5.84
CA ASN A 38 1.48 22.46 5.93
C ASN A 38 2.07 21.52 4.88
N LEU A 39 2.29 21.95 3.64
CA LEU A 39 2.99 21.17 2.62
C LEU A 39 4.44 20.88 3.02
N VAL A 40 5.14 21.90 3.56
CA VAL A 40 6.52 21.72 4.05
C VAL A 40 6.58 20.69 5.15
N ARG A 41 5.72 20.83 6.17
CA ARG A 41 5.70 19.95 7.34
C ARG A 41 5.38 18.49 6.99
N TRP A 42 4.39 18.26 6.13
CA TRP A 42 3.87 16.92 5.89
C TRP A 42 4.52 16.21 4.69
N LEU A 43 4.98 16.95 3.69
CA LEU A 43 5.46 16.39 2.43
C LEU A 43 6.84 16.92 2.02
N GLY A 44 7.42 17.83 2.79
CA GLY A 44 8.71 18.46 2.48
C GLY A 44 8.67 19.36 1.23
N ILE A 45 7.49 19.75 0.74
CA ILE A 45 7.33 20.60 -0.44
C ILE A 45 7.45 22.05 -0.02
N SER A 46 8.54 22.72 -0.40
CA SER A 46 8.83 24.13 -0.07
C SER A 46 8.53 25.10 -1.22
N THR A 47 8.13 24.61 -2.38
CA THR A 47 7.81 25.46 -3.54
C THR A 47 6.62 26.36 -3.20
N PRO A 48 6.71 27.69 -3.38
CA PRO A 48 5.60 28.61 -3.17
C PRO A 48 4.44 28.29 -4.12
N LEU A 49 3.23 28.24 -3.57
CA LEU A 49 1.99 27.97 -4.31
C LEU A 49 0.93 29.01 -3.96
N PRO A 50 -0.07 29.23 -4.81
CA PRO A 50 -1.20 30.08 -4.47
C PRO A 50 -1.88 29.64 -3.16
N PRO A 51 -2.44 30.56 -2.35
CA PRO A 51 -2.95 30.27 -1.02
C PRO A 51 -4.12 29.28 -1.05
N CYS A 52 -4.24 28.50 0.05
CA CYS A 52 -5.42 27.69 0.32
C CYS A 52 -6.51 28.56 0.98
N PHE A 53 -7.76 28.17 0.80
CA PHE A 53 -8.91 28.80 1.44
C PHE A 53 -10.01 27.78 1.77
N ASP A 54 -10.80 28.09 2.77
CA ASP A 54 -11.91 27.25 3.22
C ASP A 54 -13.16 27.50 2.36
N ALA A 55 -13.82 26.43 1.98
CA ALA A 55 -15.12 26.43 1.31
C ALA A 55 -15.80 25.07 1.51
N ASP A 56 -17.07 24.94 1.07
CA ASP A 56 -17.78 23.66 1.15
C ASP A 56 -17.14 22.61 0.22
N GLY A 57 -16.36 21.71 0.80
CA GLY A 57 -15.63 20.66 0.11
C GLY A 57 -16.49 19.64 -0.64
N ARG A 58 -17.82 19.65 -0.47
CA ARG A 58 -18.75 18.82 -1.25
C ARG A 58 -18.91 19.33 -2.68
N ARG A 59 -18.51 20.57 -2.95
CA ARG A 59 -18.49 21.16 -4.29
C ARG A 59 -17.24 20.76 -5.06
N PHE A 60 -17.32 20.74 -6.38
CA PHE A 60 -16.16 20.50 -7.25
C PHE A 60 -15.32 21.77 -7.48
N THR A 61 -15.93 22.92 -7.35
CA THR A 61 -15.30 24.24 -7.51
C THR A 61 -15.71 25.16 -6.37
N ALA A 62 -14.86 26.15 -6.06
CA ALA A 62 -15.15 27.19 -5.10
C ALA A 62 -14.52 28.52 -5.54
N ARG A 63 -15.15 29.63 -5.16
CA ARG A 63 -14.66 30.97 -5.46
C ARG A 63 -13.66 31.42 -4.39
N CYS A 64 -12.48 31.82 -4.80
CA CYS A 64 -11.46 32.36 -3.90
C CYS A 64 -11.96 33.66 -3.22
N PRO A 65 -11.87 33.78 -1.89
CA PRO A 65 -12.36 34.98 -1.19
C PRO A 65 -11.49 36.23 -1.46
N HIS A 66 -10.27 36.07 -1.99
CA HIS A 66 -9.34 37.19 -2.23
C HIS A 66 -9.41 37.72 -3.66
N CYS A 67 -9.24 36.86 -4.67
CA CYS A 67 -9.23 37.27 -6.07
C CYS A 67 -10.55 37.00 -6.80
N HIS A 68 -11.54 36.42 -6.12
CA HIS A 68 -12.87 36.06 -6.66
C HIS A 68 -12.82 35.06 -7.84
N GLY A 69 -11.63 34.57 -8.21
CA GLY A 69 -11.47 33.54 -9.24
C GLY A 69 -12.00 32.18 -8.80
N GLU A 70 -12.58 31.44 -9.72
CA GLU A 70 -13.06 30.09 -9.47
C GLU A 70 -11.90 29.08 -9.48
N SER A 71 -11.87 28.18 -8.50
CA SER A 71 -10.86 27.13 -8.40
C SER A 71 -11.47 25.74 -8.29
N PRO A 72 -10.99 24.76 -9.10
CA PRO A 72 -11.31 23.36 -8.99
C PRO A 72 -10.30 22.58 -8.13
N TYR A 73 -9.29 23.24 -7.56
CA TYR A 73 -8.18 22.58 -6.88
C TYR A 73 -8.54 22.27 -5.43
N ARG A 74 -9.16 21.10 -5.22
CA ARG A 74 -9.51 20.59 -3.90
C ARG A 74 -8.25 20.09 -3.19
N VAL A 75 -8.07 20.46 -1.93
CA VAL A 75 -6.88 20.11 -1.14
C VAL A 75 -7.28 19.53 0.23
N CYS A 76 -6.38 18.74 0.80
CA CYS A 76 -6.57 18.21 2.15
C CYS A 76 -6.55 19.35 3.19
N PRO A 77 -7.47 19.40 4.16
CA PRO A 77 -7.50 20.46 5.18
C PRO A 77 -6.28 20.43 6.13
N SER A 78 -5.53 19.33 6.18
CA SER A 78 -4.40 19.16 7.11
C SER A 78 -3.04 19.36 6.45
N CYS A 79 -2.81 18.73 5.29
CA CYS A 79 -1.50 18.78 4.63
C CYS A 79 -1.48 19.65 3.36
N HIS A 80 -2.63 20.15 2.94
CA HIS A 80 -2.81 20.96 1.75
C HIS A 80 -2.38 20.30 0.43
N SER A 81 -2.16 18.96 0.43
CA SER A 81 -1.92 18.23 -0.81
C SER A 81 -3.15 18.30 -1.70
N ARG A 82 -2.91 18.41 -3.00
CA ARG A 82 -3.98 18.33 -4.00
C ARG A 82 -4.60 16.93 -3.98
N LEU A 83 -5.90 16.89 -3.77
CA LEU A 83 -6.67 15.66 -3.78
C LEU A 83 -7.07 15.28 -5.23
N PRO A 84 -7.19 13.98 -5.54
CA PRO A 84 -7.77 13.55 -6.81
C PRO A 84 -9.14 14.20 -7.04
N VAL A 85 -9.47 14.48 -8.31
CA VAL A 85 -10.69 15.25 -8.67
C VAL A 85 -11.94 14.65 -8.07
N ASP A 86 -12.08 13.33 -8.13
CA ASP A 86 -13.24 12.59 -7.64
C ASP A 86 -13.12 12.13 -6.18
N PHE A 87 -12.10 12.61 -5.44
CA PHE A 87 -11.91 12.23 -4.04
C PHE A 87 -13.13 12.59 -3.19
N GLY A 88 -13.62 11.65 -2.40
CA GLY A 88 -14.87 11.75 -1.65
C GLY A 88 -16.13 11.38 -2.45
N LYS A 89 -16.07 11.35 -3.78
CA LYS A 89 -17.18 10.90 -4.66
C LYS A 89 -17.00 9.45 -5.12
N VAL A 90 -15.76 8.98 -5.17
CA VAL A 90 -15.42 7.59 -5.45
C VAL A 90 -14.93 6.90 -4.18
N ASP A 91 -14.99 5.56 -4.18
CA ASP A 91 -14.45 4.77 -3.09
C ASP A 91 -12.93 4.99 -3.00
N SER A 92 -12.44 5.32 -1.81
CA SER A 92 -11.01 5.54 -1.57
C SER A 92 -10.52 4.50 -0.58
N ARG A 93 -9.57 3.67 -1.00
CA ARG A 93 -9.01 2.57 -0.20
C ARG A 93 -7.53 2.80 0.04
N LEU A 94 -7.18 2.90 1.29
CA LEU A 94 -5.80 2.95 1.72
C LEU A 94 -5.33 1.54 2.02
N ILE A 95 -4.37 1.05 1.24
CA ILE A 95 -3.71 -0.24 1.47
C ILE A 95 -2.33 0.06 2.07
N ALA A 96 -2.14 -0.32 3.32
CA ALA A 96 -0.86 -0.19 3.98
C ALA A 96 0.06 -1.35 3.57
N MET A 97 1.31 -1.02 3.23
CA MET A 97 2.34 -2.00 2.96
C MET A 97 3.41 -1.94 4.04
N ILE A 98 3.66 -3.06 4.69
CA ILE A 98 4.55 -3.17 5.84
C ILE A 98 5.46 -4.38 5.67
N GLY A 99 6.60 -4.34 6.32
CA GLY A 99 7.56 -5.45 6.37
C GLY A 99 8.88 -4.99 7.00
N ALA A 100 9.73 -5.92 7.38
CA ALA A 100 11.06 -5.63 7.88
C ALA A 100 11.93 -4.91 6.83
N LYS A 101 13.05 -4.37 7.27
CA LYS A 101 14.10 -3.93 6.37
C LYS A 101 14.52 -5.10 5.45
N GLN A 102 14.78 -4.80 4.20
CA GLN A 102 15.20 -5.78 3.19
C GLN A 102 14.18 -6.90 2.88
N SER A 103 12.93 -6.81 3.36
CA SER A 103 11.88 -7.77 2.99
C SER A 103 11.41 -7.67 1.54
N GLY A 104 11.93 -6.73 0.74
CA GLY A 104 11.59 -6.58 -0.67
C GLY A 104 10.36 -5.70 -0.95
N LYS A 105 9.89 -4.88 0.00
CA LYS A 105 8.69 -4.03 -0.15
C LYS A 105 8.71 -3.15 -1.40
N THR A 106 9.79 -2.41 -1.58
CA THR A 106 9.94 -1.50 -2.72
C THR A 106 9.90 -2.26 -4.05
N VAL A 107 10.60 -3.38 -4.14
CA VAL A 107 10.61 -4.25 -5.33
C VAL A 107 9.22 -4.83 -5.58
N PHE A 108 8.58 -5.39 -4.54
CA PHE A 108 7.22 -5.92 -4.65
C PHE A 108 6.24 -4.87 -5.15
N MET A 109 6.26 -3.65 -4.59
CA MET A 109 5.39 -2.55 -5.00
C MET A 109 5.63 -2.16 -6.47
N THR A 110 6.90 -2.00 -6.87
CA THR A 110 7.27 -1.66 -8.24
C THR A 110 6.74 -2.70 -9.22
N VAL A 111 7.01 -3.97 -8.95
CA VAL A 111 6.57 -5.07 -9.82
C VAL A 111 5.06 -5.21 -9.83
N LEU A 112 4.38 -5.09 -8.69
CA LEU A 112 2.91 -5.13 -8.62
C LEU A 112 2.28 -4.05 -9.49
N ILE A 113 2.74 -2.79 -9.36
CA ILE A 113 2.19 -1.66 -10.13
C ILE A 113 2.50 -1.83 -11.62
N HIS A 114 3.72 -2.24 -11.96
CA HIS A 114 4.09 -2.55 -13.34
C HIS A 114 3.17 -3.62 -13.96
N GLU A 115 2.96 -4.73 -13.27
CA GLU A 115 2.06 -5.79 -13.71
C GLU A 115 0.60 -5.33 -13.87
N LEU A 116 0.13 -4.47 -12.96
CA LEU A 116 -1.21 -3.87 -13.03
C LEU A 116 -1.34 -2.87 -14.19
N MET A 117 -0.29 -2.15 -14.53
CA MET A 117 -0.29 -1.24 -15.70
C MET A 117 -0.24 -1.98 -17.03
N HIS A 118 0.30 -3.20 -17.06
CA HIS A 118 0.56 -3.96 -18.28
C HIS A 118 -0.31 -5.23 -18.37
N ARG A 119 0.23 -6.36 -17.98
CA ARG A 119 -0.37 -7.68 -18.20
C ARG A 119 -1.62 -7.90 -17.36
N VAL A 120 -1.50 -7.78 -16.06
CA VAL A 120 -2.60 -8.08 -15.12
C VAL A 120 -3.76 -7.11 -15.30
N GLY A 121 -3.48 -5.82 -15.53
CA GLY A 121 -4.53 -4.84 -15.80
C GLY A 121 -5.34 -5.16 -17.02
N ARG A 122 -4.69 -5.58 -18.11
CA ARG A 122 -5.36 -6.00 -19.35
C ARG A 122 -6.25 -7.23 -19.11
N ASP A 123 -5.74 -8.26 -18.42
CA ASP A 123 -6.49 -9.50 -18.16
C ASP A 123 -7.72 -9.27 -17.27
N LEU A 124 -7.66 -8.28 -16.39
CA LEU A 124 -8.75 -7.90 -15.48
C LEU A 124 -9.69 -6.83 -16.06
N ASP A 125 -9.38 -6.21 -17.20
CA ASP A 125 -10.06 -5.00 -17.70
C ASP A 125 -9.99 -3.84 -16.67
N LEU A 126 -8.80 -3.67 -16.10
CA LEU A 126 -8.47 -2.73 -15.04
C LEU A 126 -7.42 -1.74 -15.58
N ALA A 127 -7.68 -0.46 -15.37
CA ALA A 127 -6.70 0.60 -15.62
C ALA A 127 -6.21 1.17 -14.30
N ILE A 128 -4.90 1.35 -14.17
CA ILE A 128 -4.28 2.05 -13.05
C ILE A 128 -3.42 3.19 -13.59
N MET A 129 -3.50 4.35 -12.97
CA MET A 129 -2.72 5.53 -13.34
C MET A 129 -2.37 6.35 -12.10
N GLY A 130 -1.22 7.02 -12.11
CA GLY A 130 -0.88 7.95 -11.02
C GLY A 130 -1.91 9.07 -10.91
N SER A 131 -2.32 9.38 -9.70
CA SER A 131 -3.34 10.42 -9.43
C SER A 131 -2.79 11.84 -9.56
N ASP A 132 -1.48 12.00 -9.52
CA ASP A 132 -0.78 13.27 -9.64
C ASP A 132 0.56 13.12 -10.37
N GLU A 133 1.08 14.24 -10.86
CA GLU A 133 2.34 14.28 -11.62
C GLU A 133 3.55 13.79 -10.80
N ALA A 134 3.56 14.05 -9.49
CA ALA A 134 4.64 13.62 -8.61
C ALA A 134 4.66 12.08 -8.50
N THR A 135 3.51 11.45 -8.33
CA THR A 135 3.37 9.99 -8.33
C THR A 135 3.81 9.39 -9.67
N ILE A 136 3.35 9.96 -10.80
CA ILE A 136 3.69 9.46 -12.15
C ILE A 136 5.21 9.53 -12.34
N LYS A 137 5.81 10.71 -12.11
CA LYS A 137 7.23 10.92 -12.30
C LYS A 137 8.08 10.06 -11.37
N SER A 138 7.75 10.03 -10.08
CA SER A 138 8.53 9.25 -9.12
C SER A 138 8.44 7.75 -9.43
N PHE A 139 7.25 7.24 -9.76
CA PHE A 139 7.12 5.83 -10.12
C PHE A 139 7.92 5.48 -11.37
N ASP A 140 7.81 6.28 -12.43
CA ASP A 140 8.51 6.03 -13.69
C ASP A 140 10.04 6.09 -13.53
N THR A 141 10.56 7.14 -12.86
CA THR A 141 12.02 7.40 -12.79
C THR A 141 12.72 6.64 -11.67
N ASP A 142 12.12 6.59 -10.48
CA ASP A 142 12.81 6.11 -9.28
C ASP A 142 12.59 4.60 -9.05
N PHE A 143 11.54 4.03 -9.65
CA PHE A 143 11.13 2.64 -9.43
C PHE A 143 11.15 1.81 -10.72
N ASP A 144 10.26 2.12 -11.67
CA ASP A 144 10.03 1.30 -12.85
C ASP A 144 11.25 1.27 -13.78
N ALA A 145 11.76 2.42 -14.15
CA ALA A 145 12.92 2.52 -15.04
C ALA A 145 14.17 1.86 -14.44
N ARG A 146 14.42 2.03 -13.15
CA ARG A 146 15.57 1.39 -12.49
C ARG A 146 15.48 -0.12 -12.54
N LEU A 147 14.31 -0.67 -12.31
CA LEU A 147 14.12 -2.11 -12.23
C LEU A 147 14.06 -2.76 -13.63
N TYR A 148 13.28 -2.20 -14.54
CA TYR A 148 12.98 -2.83 -15.84
C TYR A 148 13.88 -2.36 -16.98
N ARG A 149 14.42 -1.14 -16.93
CA ARG A 149 15.31 -0.60 -17.95
C ARG A 149 16.78 -0.72 -17.57
N ASP A 150 17.13 -0.31 -16.34
CA ASP A 150 18.51 -0.27 -15.89
C ASP A 150 18.94 -1.59 -15.24
N HIS A 151 18.02 -2.55 -15.08
CA HIS A 151 18.24 -3.85 -14.44
C HIS A 151 18.92 -3.73 -13.06
N ALA A 152 18.59 -2.69 -12.30
CA ALA A 152 19.12 -2.41 -10.98
C ALA A 152 18.01 -2.42 -9.94
N LEU A 153 18.31 -2.92 -8.73
CA LEU A 153 17.37 -2.83 -7.62
C LEU A 153 17.11 -1.35 -7.29
N PRO A 154 15.84 -0.96 -7.06
CA PRO A 154 15.55 0.36 -6.52
C PRO A 154 16.31 0.58 -5.22
N GLU A 155 16.93 1.76 -5.05
CA GLU A 155 17.59 2.06 -3.80
C GLU A 155 16.58 1.98 -2.66
N GLY A 156 16.89 1.16 -1.66
CA GLY A 156 16.10 1.09 -0.44
C GLY A 156 15.95 2.49 0.16
N VAL A 157 14.79 2.79 0.75
CA VAL A 157 14.57 4.03 1.46
C VAL A 157 15.61 4.15 2.56
N ARG A 158 16.66 4.96 2.35
CA ARG A 158 17.55 5.33 3.44
C ARG A 158 16.75 6.26 4.36
N ALA A 159 16.77 5.97 5.65
CA ALA A 159 16.06 6.70 6.71
C ALA A 159 16.47 8.19 6.83
N ALA A 160 17.41 8.67 6.04
CA ALA A 160 17.91 10.01 6.09
C ALA A 160 17.31 10.89 4.98
N ALA A 161 16.52 11.86 5.39
CA ALA A 161 16.38 13.18 4.79
C ALA A 161 15.19 13.52 3.90
N ARG A 162 14.22 12.68 3.57
CA ARG A 162 12.96 13.20 3.01
C ARG A 162 11.79 12.28 3.36
N LEU A 163 10.75 12.84 3.96
CA LEU A 163 9.42 12.26 3.97
C LEU A 163 9.08 11.92 2.51
N ARG A 164 9.16 10.63 2.14
CA ARG A 164 8.75 10.23 0.80
C ARG A 164 7.25 10.43 0.70
N GLN A 165 6.83 11.08 -0.38
CA GLN A 165 5.41 11.20 -0.66
C GLN A 165 4.86 9.81 -0.97
N PRO A 166 3.67 9.46 -0.46
CA PRO A 166 3.01 8.23 -0.86
C PRO A 166 2.73 8.25 -2.37
N LEU A 167 2.81 7.09 -2.98
CA LEU A 167 2.36 6.91 -4.36
C LEU A 167 0.84 6.71 -4.37
N VAL A 168 0.15 7.62 -5.02
CA VAL A 168 -1.32 7.61 -5.08
C VAL A 168 -1.78 7.29 -6.49
N PHE A 169 -2.56 6.23 -6.65
CA PHE A 169 -3.04 5.75 -7.92
C PHE A 169 -4.56 5.78 -7.99
N ASP A 170 -5.07 6.08 -9.18
CA ASP A 170 -6.47 5.92 -9.54
C ASP A 170 -6.63 4.59 -10.27
N LEU A 171 -7.44 3.72 -9.69
CA LEU A 171 -7.76 2.41 -10.20
C LEU A 171 -9.18 2.43 -10.76
N ALA A 172 -9.34 2.11 -12.04
CA ALA A 172 -10.62 2.01 -12.72
C ALA A 172 -10.85 0.57 -13.19
N LEU A 173 -11.86 -0.10 -12.63
CA LEU A 173 -12.29 -1.43 -13.07
C LEU A 173 -13.54 -1.32 -13.93
N ARG A 174 -13.51 -1.88 -15.12
CA ARG A 174 -14.64 -1.90 -16.04
C ARG A 174 -15.61 -3.02 -15.63
N THR A 175 -16.80 -2.63 -15.16
CA THR A 175 -17.85 -3.61 -14.81
C THR A 175 -18.75 -3.85 -16.02
N GLN A 176 -18.83 -5.11 -16.47
CA GLN A 176 -19.82 -5.51 -17.48
C GLN A 176 -21.18 -5.69 -16.78
N ARG A 177 -22.12 -4.81 -17.08
CA ARG A 177 -23.54 -5.03 -16.74
C ARG A 177 -24.24 -5.57 -18.01
N ARG A 178 -24.98 -6.68 -17.87
CA ARG A 178 -25.69 -7.33 -18.99
C ARG A 178 -26.73 -6.45 -19.70
N LEU A 179 -27.20 -5.38 -19.09
CA LEU A 179 -28.34 -4.57 -19.58
C LEU A 179 -28.16 -3.04 -19.43
N ALA A 180 -26.96 -2.54 -19.10
CA ALA A 180 -26.69 -1.11 -18.96
C ALA A 180 -25.31 -0.74 -19.50
N SER A 181 -25.10 0.52 -19.86
CA SER A 181 -23.80 1.04 -20.27
C SER A 181 -22.70 0.66 -19.26
N PRO A 182 -21.53 0.20 -19.71
CA PRO A 182 -20.44 -0.18 -18.81
C PRO A 182 -20.08 1.03 -17.93
N ARG A 183 -20.14 0.85 -16.61
CA ARG A 183 -19.67 1.85 -15.64
C ARG A 183 -18.31 1.41 -15.13
N ALA A 184 -17.35 2.32 -15.14
CA ALA A 184 -16.09 2.11 -14.45
C ALA A 184 -16.31 2.33 -12.93
N ARG A 185 -15.94 1.33 -12.13
CA ARG A 185 -15.82 1.50 -10.68
C ARG A 185 -14.44 2.05 -10.42
N ARG A 186 -14.34 3.27 -9.91
CA ARG A 186 -13.09 3.93 -9.61
C ARG A 186 -12.77 3.80 -8.13
N THR A 187 -11.51 3.60 -7.83
CA THR A 187 -10.99 3.47 -6.46
C THR A 187 -9.64 4.14 -6.37
N ILE A 188 -9.42 4.97 -5.37
CA ILE A 188 -8.13 5.59 -5.12
C ILE A 188 -7.33 4.68 -4.21
N LEU A 189 -6.12 4.32 -4.65
CA LEU A 189 -5.16 3.52 -3.90
C LEU A 189 -4.00 4.39 -3.47
N SER A 190 -3.57 4.26 -2.23
CA SER A 190 -2.38 4.91 -1.74
C SER A 190 -1.42 3.87 -1.18
N PHE A 191 -0.19 3.90 -1.67
CA PHE A 191 0.91 3.08 -1.20
C PHE A 191 1.96 3.98 -0.56
N PHE A 192 2.36 3.62 0.65
CA PHE A 192 3.43 4.29 1.35
C PHE A 192 4.49 3.25 1.73
N ASP A 193 5.69 3.43 1.20
CA ASP A 193 6.83 2.58 1.54
C ASP A 193 7.45 3.06 2.85
N THR A 194 7.07 2.39 3.94
CA THR A 194 7.69 2.66 5.25
C THR A 194 9.00 1.89 5.34
N ALA A 195 10.11 2.60 5.53
CA ALA A 195 11.32 1.93 5.98
C ALA A 195 11.04 1.25 7.32
N GLY A 196 11.34 -0.04 7.45
CA GLY A 196 11.15 -0.77 8.72
C GLY A 196 11.89 -0.16 9.91
N GLU A 197 12.92 0.69 9.64
CA GLU A 197 13.69 1.43 10.63
C GLU A 197 12.96 2.67 11.17
N ASP A 198 11.99 3.22 10.43
CA ASP A 198 11.28 4.45 10.81
C ASP A 198 10.29 4.25 11.97
N LEU A 199 10.14 3.03 12.45
CA LEU A 199 9.33 2.76 13.66
C LEU A 199 10.05 3.17 14.97
N ASN A 200 11.28 3.67 14.90
CA ASN A 200 12.11 3.95 16.07
C ASN A 200 12.23 5.47 16.42
N SER A 201 11.84 6.39 15.53
CA SER A 201 11.80 7.82 15.83
C SER A 201 10.39 8.28 16.18
N THR A 202 10.26 9.23 17.12
CA THR A 202 8.94 9.68 17.63
C THR A 202 8.03 10.20 16.51
N ASP A 203 8.57 10.98 15.58
CA ASP A 203 7.81 11.56 14.46
C ASP A 203 7.40 10.48 13.43
N SER A 204 8.28 9.53 13.17
CA SER A 204 8.00 8.40 12.28
C SER A 204 6.98 7.44 12.89
N VAL A 205 7.02 7.23 14.21
CA VAL A 205 6.01 6.40 14.92
C VAL A 205 4.63 7.01 14.78
N GLU A 206 4.49 8.34 14.91
CA GLU A 206 3.19 9.00 14.78
C GLU A 206 2.63 8.90 13.34
N LEU A 207 3.45 9.14 12.32
CA LEU A 207 3.05 9.02 10.92
C LEU A 207 2.66 7.57 10.58
N ASN A 208 3.49 6.60 10.98
CA ASN A 208 3.22 5.17 10.77
C ASN A 208 1.96 4.71 11.51
N ALA A 209 1.75 5.18 12.75
CA ALA A 209 0.53 4.89 13.50
C ALA A 209 -0.72 5.47 12.80
N ARG A 210 -0.65 6.66 12.23
CA ARG A 210 -1.73 7.26 11.45
C ARG A 210 -1.98 6.49 10.16
N TYR A 211 -0.93 6.12 9.44
CA TYR A 211 -0.99 5.33 8.21
C TYR A 211 -1.71 4.00 8.45
N LEU A 212 -1.18 3.20 9.38
CA LEU A 212 -1.77 1.90 9.73
C LEU A 212 -3.20 2.02 10.23
N SER A 213 -3.42 3.00 11.08
CA SER A 213 -4.72 3.21 11.70
C SER A 213 -5.79 3.73 10.72
N SER A 214 -5.38 4.31 9.59
CA SER A 214 -6.28 4.76 8.54
C SER A 214 -6.42 3.74 7.42
N ALA A 215 -5.59 2.69 7.42
CA ALA A 215 -5.60 1.65 6.41
C ALA A 215 -6.93 0.88 6.41
N HIS A 216 -7.44 0.64 5.21
CA HIS A 216 -8.60 -0.21 4.96
C HIS A 216 -8.21 -1.67 4.82
N ALA A 217 -6.94 -1.93 4.45
CA ALA A 217 -6.32 -3.24 4.39
C ALA A 217 -4.80 -3.12 4.54
N ILE A 218 -4.14 -4.22 4.84
CA ILE A 218 -2.70 -4.30 5.05
C ILE A 218 -2.13 -5.43 4.18
N ILE A 219 -1.03 -5.14 3.49
CA ILE A 219 -0.12 -6.15 2.94
C ILE A 219 1.11 -6.18 3.85
N LEU A 220 1.26 -7.28 4.58
CA LEU A 220 2.43 -7.52 5.42
C LEU A 220 3.40 -8.40 4.64
N LEU A 221 4.53 -7.82 4.22
CA LEU A 221 5.56 -8.54 3.48
C LEU A 221 6.62 -9.07 4.45
N LEU A 222 6.76 -10.37 4.50
CA LEU A 222 7.71 -11.09 5.34
C LEU A 222 8.78 -11.74 4.47
N ASP A 223 10.02 -11.75 4.96
CA ASP A 223 11.13 -12.48 4.34
C ASP A 223 11.33 -13.80 5.08
N PRO A 224 11.04 -14.95 4.46
CA PRO A 224 11.23 -16.25 5.10
C PRO A 224 12.68 -16.49 5.48
N LEU A 225 13.65 -15.90 4.76
CA LEU A 225 15.08 -16.05 5.08
C LEU A 225 15.51 -15.39 6.40
N GLN A 226 14.60 -14.63 7.04
CA GLN A 226 14.78 -14.14 8.41
C GLN A 226 14.35 -15.18 9.47
N MET A 227 13.83 -16.34 9.04
CA MET A 227 13.41 -17.45 9.90
C MET A 227 14.47 -18.57 9.84
N PRO A 228 14.88 -19.16 10.98
CA PRO A 228 15.99 -20.12 11.01
C PRO A 228 15.79 -21.34 10.09
N GLY A 229 14.62 -21.97 10.11
CA GLY A 229 14.31 -23.14 9.29
C GLY A 229 14.35 -22.87 7.80
N ALA A 230 13.73 -21.78 7.33
CA ALA A 230 13.77 -21.38 5.93
C ALA A 230 15.19 -20.99 5.48
N ARG A 231 15.92 -20.29 6.36
CA ARG A 231 17.31 -19.91 6.11
C ARG A 231 18.23 -21.10 5.87
N ALA A 232 18.05 -22.18 6.64
CA ALA A 232 18.82 -23.43 6.48
C ALA A 232 18.55 -24.14 5.15
N GLN A 233 17.39 -23.88 4.53
CA GLN A 233 16.95 -24.46 3.27
C GLN A 233 17.25 -23.57 2.05
N ALA A 234 17.81 -22.38 2.24
CA ALA A 234 18.01 -21.43 1.14
C ALA A 234 18.93 -21.97 0.04
N LEU A 235 18.61 -21.64 -1.21
CA LEU A 235 19.42 -22.01 -2.38
C LEU A 235 20.85 -21.46 -2.24
N THR A 236 21.84 -22.25 -2.66
CA THR A 236 23.24 -21.82 -2.65
C THR A 236 23.43 -20.55 -3.48
N GLY A 237 24.13 -19.57 -2.91
CA GLY A 237 24.32 -18.25 -3.54
C GLY A 237 23.27 -17.21 -3.15
N THR A 238 22.24 -17.58 -2.38
CA THR A 238 21.28 -16.62 -1.84
C THR A 238 21.96 -15.67 -0.84
N VAL A 239 21.73 -14.37 -1.01
CA VAL A 239 22.17 -13.37 -0.03
C VAL A 239 21.26 -13.44 1.20
N LEU A 240 21.80 -13.99 2.28
CA LEU A 240 21.04 -14.16 3.52
C LEU A 240 21.04 -12.88 4.35
N PRO A 241 19.91 -12.52 4.98
CA PRO A 241 19.85 -11.42 5.93
C PRO A 241 20.81 -11.67 7.10
N ASP A 242 21.56 -10.66 7.53
CA ASP A 242 22.49 -10.78 8.66
C ASP A 242 21.78 -10.39 9.97
N PRO A 243 21.63 -11.33 10.94
CA PRO A 243 21.00 -11.04 12.23
C PRO A 243 21.73 -10.00 13.07
N GLY A 244 23.03 -9.78 12.82
CA GLY A 244 23.84 -8.78 13.51
C GLY A 244 23.73 -7.36 12.94
N GLN A 245 23.10 -7.19 11.79
CA GLN A 245 22.95 -5.86 11.17
C GLN A 245 21.86 -5.03 11.84
N PRO A 246 22.08 -3.71 12.02
CA PRO A 246 21.06 -2.79 12.45
C PRO A 246 19.83 -2.85 11.50
N GLY A 247 18.65 -3.00 12.08
CA GLY A 247 17.39 -3.11 11.33
C GLY A 247 17.02 -4.52 10.92
N PHE A 248 17.80 -5.56 11.28
CA PHE A 248 17.32 -6.94 11.24
C PHE A 248 16.16 -7.11 12.22
N ASP A 249 15.08 -7.69 11.74
CA ASP A 249 13.88 -7.87 12.52
C ASP A 249 13.15 -9.14 12.11
N SER A 250 12.90 -10.00 13.08
CA SER A 250 12.24 -11.26 12.78
C SER A 250 10.79 -11.01 12.30
N PRO A 251 10.26 -11.85 11.40
CA PRO A 251 8.86 -11.79 10.97
C PRO A 251 7.86 -11.71 12.13
N TYR A 252 8.11 -12.44 13.21
CA TYR A 252 7.30 -12.40 14.42
C TYR A 252 7.31 -11.03 15.12
N ASN A 253 8.47 -10.41 15.24
CA ASN A 253 8.61 -9.08 15.88
C ASN A 253 7.89 -8.01 15.05
N VAL A 254 8.04 -8.03 13.73
CA VAL A 254 7.33 -7.11 12.82
C VAL A 254 5.82 -7.25 13.01
N LEU A 255 5.29 -8.47 12.97
CA LEU A 255 3.87 -8.74 13.14
C LEU A 255 3.37 -8.31 14.53
N THR A 256 4.15 -8.55 15.59
CA THR A 256 3.81 -8.15 16.96
C THR A 256 3.66 -6.64 17.08
N ARG A 257 4.61 -5.87 16.52
CA ARG A 257 4.54 -4.39 16.51
C ARG A 257 3.34 -3.87 15.73
N VAL A 258 3.09 -4.41 14.55
CA VAL A 258 1.92 -4.04 13.75
C VAL A 258 0.62 -4.32 14.51
N THR A 259 0.52 -5.48 15.15
CA THR A 259 -0.63 -5.87 15.96
C THR A 259 -0.82 -4.90 17.13
N HIS A 260 0.25 -4.53 17.82
CA HIS A 260 0.21 -3.55 18.91
C HIS A 260 -0.30 -2.18 18.42
N LEU A 261 0.26 -1.65 17.33
CA LEU A 261 -0.16 -0.38 16.73
C LEU A 261 -1.64 -0.37 16.33
N LEU A 262 -2.14 -1.48 15.76
CA LEU A 262 -3.55 -1.60 15.36
C LEU A 262 -4.51 -1.70 16.56
N ARG A 263 -4.04 -2.21 17.70
CA ARG A 263 -4.81 -2.32 18.95
C ARG A 263 -4.77 -1.06 19.81
N THR A 264 -3.78 -0.18 19.62
CA THR A 264 -3.64 1.04 20.42
C THR A 264 -4.80 2.00 20.16
N PRO A 265 -5.54 2.43 21.21
CA PRO A 265 -6.64 3.37 21.06
C PRO A 265 -6.14 4.73 20.55
N ARG A 266 -6.87 5.34 19.62
CA ARG A 266 -6.55 6.67 19.09
C ARG A 266 -6.95 7.77 20.06
N PRO A 267 -6.11 8.76 20.34
CA PRO A 267 -6.57 10.00 20.97
C PRO A 267 -7.54 10.70 19.99
N GLY A 268 -8.76 11.05 20.45
CA GLY A 268 -9.74 11.83 19.71
C GLY A 268 -10.94 11.10 19.13
N ARG A 269 -11.05 9.78 19.17
CA ARG A 269 -12.29 9.06 18.90
C ARG A 269 -13.12 8.89 20.17
N SER A 270 -13.86 9.91 20.56
CA SER A 270 -14.99 9.76 21.46
C SER A 270 -16.20 9.24 20.67
N ARG A 271 -16.50 8.02 20.85
CA ARG A 271 -17.71 7.20 20.68
C ARG A 271 -17.35 5.87 20.04
N ARG A 272 -16.94 4.93 20.89
CA ARG A 272 -17.14 3.51 20.60
C ARG A 272 -18.64 3.28 20.40
N PRO A 273 -19.07 2.56 19.35
CA PRO A 273 -20.38 1.93 19.39
C PRO A 273 -20.44 1.07 20.66
N PRO A 274 -21.62 0.89 21.29
CA PRO A 274 -21.73 0.08 22.49
C PRO A 274 -21.17 -1.32 22.18
N VAL A 275 -20.09 -1.66 22.89
CA VAL A 275 -19.43 -2.96 22.77
C VAL A 275 -20.44 -4.02 23.22
N PRO A 276 -20.71 -5.07 22.40
CA PRO A 276 -21.40 -6.24 22.91
C PRO A 276 -20.65 -6.77 24.14
N ARG A 277 -21.39 -7.17 25.17
CA ARG A 277 -20.84 -7.64 26.45
C ARG A 277 -20.09 -9.00 26.38
N ASP A 278 -19.64 -9.39 25.19
CA ASP A 278 -18.80 -10.57 25.04
C ASP A 278 -17.36 -10.21 25.45
N ARG A 279 -16.85 -10.93 26.46
CA ARG A 279 -15.57 -10.68 27.14
C ARG A 279 -14.33 -11.08 26.32
N SER A 280 -14.48 -11.53 25.08
CA SER A 280 -13.37 -11.78 24.16
C SER A 280 -12.88 -10.46 23.56
N SER A 281 -11.61 -10.17 23.69
CA SER A 281 -10.98 -9.00 23.02
C SER A 281 -11.30 -9.03 21.53
N PRO A 282 -11.98 -8.02 20.97
CA PRO A 282 -12.45 -8.09 19.59
C PRO A 282 -11.26 -8.21 18.63
N ARG A 283 -11.32 -9.20 17.72
CA ARG A 283 -10.31 -9.38 16.68
C ARG A 283 -10.24 -8.14 15.78
N ILE A 284 -9.05 -7.87 15.26
CA ILE A 284 -8.80 -6.79 14.29
C ILE A 284 -9.58 -7.10 13.01
N GLN A 285 -10.42 -6.16 12.57
CA GLN A 285 -11.31 -6.33 11.42
C GLN A 285 -10.66 -5.90 10.08
N THR A 286 -9.55 -5.16 10.13
CA THR A 286 -8.81 -4.75 8.94
C THR A 286 -8.23 -6.00 8.25
N PRO A 287 -8.59 -6.30 6.99
CA PRO A 287 -8.04 -7.44 6.27
C PRO A 287 -6.52 -7.35 6.16
N MET A 288 -5.83 -8.46 6.40
CA MET A 288 -4.38 -8.54 6.31
C MET A 288 -3.94 -9.67 5.35
N ALA A 289 -3.32 -9.28 4.25
CA ALA A 289 -2.60 -10.20 3.37
C ALA A 289 -1.17 -10.36 3.90
N VAL A 290 -0.83 -11.53 4.42
CA VAL A 290 0.52 -11.85 4.88
C VAL A 290 1.24 -12.57 3.75
N ALA A 291 2.21 -11.91 3.13
CA ALA A 291 2.89 -12.40 1.96
C ALA A 291 4.36 -12.72 2.26
N PHE A 292 4.75 -13.98 2.08
CA PHE A 292 6.13 -14.42 2.14
C PHE A 292 6.78 -14.17 0.78
N ALA A 293 7.74 -13.25 0.76
CA ALA A 293 8.48 -12.85 -0.43
C ALA A 293 9.68 -13.75 -0.68
N LYS A 294 10.37 -13.55 -1.81
CA LYS A 294 11.63 -14.22 -2.16
C LYS A 294 11.54 -15.76 -2.17
N LEU A 295 10.37 -16.31 -2.53
CA LEU A 295 10.20 -17.76 -2.60
C LEU A 295 11.07 -18.42 -3.68
N ASP A 296 11.55 -17.65 -4.66
CA ASP A 296 12.57 -18.07 -5.64
C ASP A 296 13.86 -18.63 -4.98
N SER A 297 14.15 -18.25 -3.74
CA SER A 297 15.26 -18.79 -2.96
C SER A 297 14.98 -20.15 -2.30
N LEU A 298 13.72 -20.58 -2.30
CA LEU A 298 13.22 -21.78 -1.61
C LEU A 298 12.42 -22.72 -2.53
N ASP A 299 12.18 -22.37 -3.78
CA ASP A 299 11.30 -23.09 -4.70
C ASP A 299 11.72 -24.55 -4.92
N HIS A 300 13.03 -24.82 -4.89
CA HIS A 300 13.61 -26.17 -5.01
C HIS A 300 13.25 -27.11 -3.85
N THR A 301 12.79 -26.56 -2.72
CA THR A 301 12.36 -27.35 -1.55
C THR A 301 10.90 -27.80 -1.66
N PHE A 302 10.11 -27.17 -2.52
CA PHE A 302 8.70 -27.46 -2.64
C PHE A 302 8.42 -28.67 -3.53
N PRO A 303 7.44 -29.53 -3.18
CA PRO A 303 6.97 -30.57 -4.07
C PRO A 303 6.51 -30.02 -5.43
N ARG A 304 6.69 -30.78 -6.51
CA ARG A 304 6.34 -30.33 -7.88
C ARG A 304 4.86 -29.96 -8.07
N ASP A 305 3.98 -30.54 -7.28
CA ASP A 305 2.53 -30.27 -7.28
C ASP A 305 2.12 -29.16 -6.29
N SER A 306 3.10 -28.55 -5.64
CA SER A 306 2.88 -27.48 -4.67
C SER A 306 2.00 -26.36 -5.22
N PRO A 307 0.96 -25.93 -4.48
CA PRO A 307 0.18 -24.73 -4.82
C PRO A 307 1.05 -23.48 -4.99
N LEU A 308 2.17 -23.37 -4.26
CA LEU A 308 3.09 -22.24 -4.35
C LEU A 308 3.82 -22.17 -5.69
N LEU A 309 4.04 -23.30 -6.38
CA LEU A 309 4.71 -23.35 -7.69
C LEU A 309 3.72 -23.15 -8.87
N ARG A 310 2.42 -23.22 -8.63
CA ARG A 310 1.42 -23.04 -9.70
C ARG A 310 1.39 -21.59 -10.15
N HIS A 311 1.33 -21.36 -11.46
CA HIS A 311 1.11 -20.02 -12.00
C HIS A 311 -0.32 -19.55 -11.69
N SER A 312 -0.43 -18.46 -10.94
CA SER A 312 -1.69 -17.77 -10.76
C SER A 312 -2.06 -17.03 -12.05
N LYS A 313 -3.28 -17.29 -12.56
CA LYS A 313 -3.81 -16.57 -13.72
C LYS A 313 -4.73 -15.48 -13.21
N PRO A 314 -4.38 -14.19 -13.42
CA PRO A 314 -5.28 -13.12 -13.03
C PRO A 314 -6.59 -13.26 -13.84
N GLN A 315 -7.68 -13.36 -13.12
CA GLN A 315 -9.02 -13.48 -13.69
C GLN A 315 -9.91 -12.42 -13.07
N ARG A 316 -11.02 -12.07 -13.75
CA ARG A 316 -12.02 -11.11 -13.23
C ARG A 316 -12.67 -11.55 -11.92
N GLN A 317 -12.51 -12.81 -11.55
CA GLN A 317 -12.89 -13.37 -10.27
C GLN A 317 -11.65 -13.85 -9.53
N PHE A 318 -11.57 -13.55 -8.25
CA PHE A 318 -10.52 -14.07 -7.39
C PHE A 318 -10.76 -15.57 -7.14
N ASP A 319 -9.76 -16.39 -7.43
CA ASP A 319 -9.82 -17.83 -7.20
C ASP A 319 -9.61 -18.14 -5.71
N THR A 320 -10.73 -18.35 -5.00
CA THR A 320 -10.70 -18.64 -3.58
C THR A 320 -10.09 -20.00 -3.27
N GLN A 321 -10.32 -21.01 -4.12
CA GLN A 321 -9.84 -22.37 -3.90
C GLN A 321 -8.30 -22.43 -4.03
N ASP A 322 -7.73 -21.88 -5.10
CA ASP A 322 -6.28 -21.81 -5.25
C ASP A 322 -5.62 -21.01 -4.13
N SER A 323 -6.21 -19.87 -3.77
CA SER A 323 -5.70 -19.04 -2.67
C SER A 323 -5.77 -19.75 -1.30
N MET A 324 -6.80 -20.58 -1.06
CA MET A 324 -6.86 -21.39 0.17
C MET A 324 -5.82 -22.50 0.19
N ALA A 325 -5.55 -23.14 -0.96
CA ALA A 325 -4.50 -24.14 -1.06
C ALA A 325 -3.11 -23.52 -0.73
N VAL A 326 -2.83 -22.33 -1.26
CA VAL A 326 -1.60 -21.57 -0.91
C VAL A 326 -1.57 -21.22 0.58
N HIS A 327 -2.69 -20.73 1.13
CA HIS A 327 -2.79 -20.39 2.54
C HIS A 327 -2.44 -21.57 3.47
N HIS A 328 -3.01 -22.73 3.23
CA HIS A 328 -2.74 -23.92 4.04
C HIS A 328 -1.29 -24.42 3.88
N GLN A 329 -0.73 -24.32 2.66
CA GLN A 329 0.67 -24.71 2.48
C GLN A 329 1.61 -23.77 3.22
N VAL A 330 1.38 -22.46 3.19
CA VAL A 330 2.21 -21.52 3.97
C VAL A 330 2.06 -21.77 5.48
N GLN A 331 0.86 -22.12 5.96
CA GLN A 331 0.70 -22.51 7.37
C GLN A 331 1.57 -23.71 7.73
N ALA A 332 1.61 -24.76 6.88
CA ALA A 332 2.48 -25.90 7.11
C ALA A 332 3.98 -25.53 7.09
N LEU A 333 4.37 -24.67 6.16
CA LEU A 333 5.76 -24.19 6.08
C LEU A 333 6.17 -23.34 7.28
N LEU A 334 5.26 -22.65 7.95
CA LEU A 334 5.58 -21.89 9.16
C LEU A 334 6.06 -22.81 10.29
N ASP A 335 5.55 -24.04 10.39
CA ASP A 335 6.04 -25.02 11.36
C ASP A 335 7.46 -25.50 11.01
N GLU A 336 7.71 -25.74 9.71
CA GLU A 336 9.06 -26.14 9.21
C GLU A 336 10.09 -25.01 9.32
N TRP A 337 9.65 -23.75 9.26
CA TRP A 337 10.52 -22.57 9.31
C TRP A 337 10.75 -22.01 10.71
N ASP A 338 10.36 -22.73 11.76
CA ASP A 338 10.42 -22.29 13.16
C ASP A 338 9.58 -21.05 13.46
N GLY A 339 8.41 -20.92 12.82
CA GLY A 339 7.54 -19.77 12.92
C GLY A 339 6.09 -20.02 13.33
N PRO A 340 5.71 -21.10 14.07
CA PRO A 340 4.31 -21.39 14.39
C PRO A 340 3.64 -20.28 15.21
N GLN A 341 4.42 -19.52 15.98
CA GLN A 341 3.92 -18.37 16.76
C GLN A 341 3.35 -17.25 15.86
N ILE A 342 3.77 -17.17 14.60
CA ILE A 342 3.19 -16.21 13.62
C ILE A 342 1.74 -16.57 13.35
N ASP A 343 1.46 -17.85 13.06
CA ASP A 343 0.09 -18.31 12.77
C ASP A 343 -0.80 -18.20 14.01
N GLN A 344 -0.31 -18.59 15.19
CA GLN A 344 -1.02 -18.42 16.47
C GLN A 344 -1.42 -16.97 16.71
N LEU A 345 -0.49 -16.02 16.47
CA LEU A 345 -0.74 -14.60 16.64
C LEU A 345 -1.78 -14.10 15.64
N MET A 346 -1.71 -14.55 14.38
CA MET A 346 -2.69 -14.20 13.34
C MET A 346 -4.09 -14.71 13.68
N GLN A 347 -4.24 -16.00 14.00
CA GLN A 347 -5.53 -16.61 14.32
C GLN A 347 -6.20 -15.98 15.56
N HIS A 348 -5.38 -15.62 16.56
CA HIS A 348 -5.90 -15.01 17.79
C HIS A 348 -6.31 -13.55 17.60
N ASN A 349 -5.58 -12.78 16.79
CA ASN A 349 -5.73 -11.32 16.74
C ASN A 349 -6.53 -10.81 15.54
N TYR A 350 -6.60 -11.54 14.43
CA TYR A 350 -7.20 -11.06 13.20
C TYR A 350 -8.45 -11.83 12.81
N ALA A 351 -9.50 -11.13 12.40
CA ALA A 351 -10.73 -11.75 11.93
C ALA A 351 -10.64 -12.16 10.46
N ARG A 352 -9.86 -11.43 9.67
CA ARG A 352 -9.71 -11.63 8.23
C ARG A 352 -8.25 -11.54 7.85
N PHE A 353 -7.65 -12.67 7.51
CA PHE A 353 -6.29 -12.72 7.00
C PHE A 353 -6.10 -13.87 6.01
N ARG A 354 -5.08 -13.77 5.18
CA ARG A 354 -4.71 -14.77 4.20
C ARG A 354 -3.20 -14.81 4.02
N TYR A 355 -2.63 -16.00 3.99
CA TYR A 355 -1.22 -16.19 3.65
C TYR A 355 -1.05 -16.33 2.15
N PHE A 356 0.06 -15.77 1.65
CA PHE A 356 0.52 -15.83 0.27
C PHE A 356 2.00 -16.13 0.23
N GLY A 357 2.44 -16.75 -0.87
CA GLY A 357 3.83 -16.91 -1.19
C GLY A 357 4.09 -16.35 -2.58
N LEU A 358 5.15 -15.57 -2.75
CA LEU A 358 5.44 -14.88 -3.99
C LEU A 358 6.94 -14.66 -4.22
N SER A 359 7.31 -14.45 -5.47
CA SER A 359 8.59 -13.88 -5.86
C SER A 359 8.38 -12.68 -6.77
N ALA A 360 8.92 -11.52 -6.40
CA ALA A 360 8.80 -10.31 -7.22
C ALA A 360 9.76 -10.35 -8.41
N LEU A 361 10.94 -10.90 -8.26
CA LEU A 361 11.96 -10.96 -9.32
C LEU A 361 11.90 -12.27 -10.11
N GLY A 362 11.57 -13.39 -9.47
CA GLY A 362 11.61 -14.73 -10.05
C GLY A 362 13.03 -15.29 -10.19
N THR A 363 14.03 -14.52 -9.81
CA THR A 363 15.45 -14.92 -9.85
C THR A 363 16.20 -14.22 -8.72
N LEU A 364 17.29 -14.84 -8.27
CA LEU A 364 18.16 -14.23 -7.26
C LEU A 364 18.89 -13.00 -7.84
N PRO A 365 18.94 -11.87 -7.11
CA PRO A 365 19.78 -10.74 -7.50
C PRO A 365 21.26 -11.12 -7.48
N THR A 366 22.07 -10.51 -8.33
CA THR A 366 23.51 -10.67 -8.30
C THR A 366 24.13 -9.91 -7.12
N SER A 367 25.37 -10.22 -6.78
CA SER A 367 26.13 -9.53 -5.74
C SER A 367 26.29 -8.01 -5.99
N ALA A 368 26.16 -7.57 -7.22
CA ALA A 368 26.21 -6.14 -7.62
C ALA A 368 24.85 -5.46 -7.58
N ASN A 369 23.82 -6.03 -6.95
CA ASN A 369 22.45 -5.54 -6.92
C ASN A 369 21.82 -5.38 -8.33
N THR A 370 22.34 -6.09 -9.32
CA THR A 370 21.71 -6.19 -10.64
C THR A 370 20.73 -7.34 -10.67
N VAL A 371 19.71 -7.19 -11.47
CA VAL A 371 18.65 -8.19 -11.67
C VAL A 371 18.66 -8.67 -13.11
N GLY A 372 18.41 -9.96 -13.31
CA GLY A 372 18.21 -10.52 -14.63
C GLY A 372 16.85 -10.20 -15.21
N HIS A 373 16.37 -11.06 -16.11
CA HIS A 373 15.01 -10.94 -16.61
C HIS A 373 14.00 -11.19 -15.52
N ILE A 374 13.12 -10.22 -15.27
CA ILE A 374 12.13 -10.27 -14.19
C ILE A 374 10.97 -11.17 -14.61
N GLN A 375 10.71 -12.19 -13.82
CA GLN A 375 9.62 -13.14 -14.00
C GLN A 375 8.78 -13.24 -12.72
N PRO A 376 7.86 -12.29 -12.49
CA PRO A 376 7.11 -12.24 -11.26
C PRO A 376 6.24 -13.49 -11.10
N HIS A 377 6.26 -14.05 -9.90
CA HIS A 377 5.43 -15.19 -9.54
C HIS A 377 4.46 -14.83 -8.42
N ARG A 378 3.16 -14.95 -8.67
CA ARG A 378 2.05 -14.71 -7.72
C ARG A 378 2.03 -13.33 -7.04
N VAL A 379 2.71 -12.32 -7.59
CA VAL A 379 2.85 -10.97 -7.02
C VAL A 379 1.49 -10.25 -6.88
N HIS A 380 0.55 -10.52 -7.78
CA HIS A 380 -0.77 -9.89 -7.77
C HIS A 380 -1.76 -10.54 -6.80
N ASP A 381 -1.51 -11.75 -6.31
CA ASP A 381 -2.45 -12.52 -5.49
C ASP A 381 -2.87 -11.79 -4.18
N PRO A 382 -1.95 -11.23 -3.38
CA PRO A 382 -2.33 -10.50 -2.16
C PRO A 382 -3.23 -9.30 -2.47
N PHE A 383 -2.93 -8.58 -3.54
CA PHE A 383 -3.70 -7.41 -3.95
C PHE A 383 -5.09 -7.79 -4.47
N LEU A 384 -5.19 -8.82 -5.32
CA LEU A 384 -6.47 -9.30 -5.83
C LEU A 384 -7.38 -9.84 -4.72
N TRP A 385 -6.80 -10.52 -3.72
CA TRP A 385 -7.58 -10.91 -2.55
C TRP A 385 -8.16 -9.68 -1.83
N LEU A 386 -7.37 -8.63 -1.62
CA LEU A 386 -7.86 -7.41 -0.99
C LEU A 386 -8.94 -6.71 -1.82
N LEU A 387 -8.81 -6.70 -3.14
CA LEU A 387 -9.88 -6.19 -4.02
C LEU A 387 -11.17 -7.00 -3.88
N SER A 388 -11.07 -8.31 -3.66
CA SER A 388 -12.24 -9.16 -3.40
C SER A 388 -12.85 -8.89 -2.02
N GLU A 389 -12.03 -8.69 -0.98
CA GLU A 389 -12.48 -8.29 0.36
C GLU A 389 -13.20 -6.93 0.36
N PHE A 390 -12.81 -6.03 -0.53
CA PHE A 390 -13.50 -4.75 -0.75
C PHE A 390 -14.75 -4.89 -1.65
N GLY A 391 -14.99 -6.07 -2.21
CA GLY A 391 -16.07 -6.29 -3.18
C GLY A 391 -15.88 -5.48 -4.48
N ILE A 392 -14.63 -5.12 -4.82
CA ILE A 392 -14.27 -4.46 -6.09
C ILE A 392 -14.28 -5.49 -7.20
N ILE A 393 -13.71 -6.67 -6.96
CA ILE A 393 -13.84 -7.86 -7.82
C ILE A 393 -14.65 -8.92 -7.10
N SER A 394 -15.29 -9.83 -7.84
CA SER A 394 -15.96 -10.99 -7.25
C SER A 394 -14.95 -12.08 -6.91
N ALA A 395 -15.30 -12.95 -5.95
CA ALA A 395 -14.55 -14.15 -5.66
C ALA A 395 -15.34 -15.38 -6.16
N THR A 396 -14.64 -16.45 -6.54
CA THR A 396 -15.28 -17.75 -6.82
C THR A 396 -15.91 -18.29 -5.51
N ARG A 397 -17.02 -18.99 -5.64
CA ARG A 397 -17.55 -19.74 -4.48
C ARG A 397 -16.60 -20.89 -4.21
N GLY A 398 -16.03 -20.94 -3.01
CA GLY A 398 -15.24 -22.06 -2.53
C GLY A 398 -16.10 -23.26 -2.23
#